data_ac400f227223441bfd2bd9d06b04bb33
#
_entry.id   ac400f227223441bfd2bd9d06b04bb33
#
_cell.length_a   1.000
_cell.length_b   1.000
_cell.length_c   1.000
_cell.angle_alpha   90.00
_cell.angle_beta   90.00
_cell.angle_gamma   90.00
#
_symmetry.space_group_name_H-M   'P 1'
#
loop_
_entity.id
_entity.type
_entity.pdbx_description
1 polymer ?
#
loop_
_entity_poly.entity_id
_entity_poly.type
_entity_poly.pdbx_seq_one_letter_code
_entity_poly.pdbx_strand_id
1 'polypeptide(L)'
;MTHAPQTCQLGTPLSPSAVRVMLLGSGELGKEVLIALQRLGVETIAVDRYDHAPGQQVAHHSRTIAMNDPEQLRALILREKPDLVVPEIEAIATSVLEELEGQGVVRVIPTARAARLTMDREGIRRLAAETLGLPTSPYRFCDSLAELQAAIDEHIGYPCVVKPLMSSSGKGQSKISTPADVSKAWDYAMAAGRVS
;
A
#
# COMPACT_ATOMS: atom_id res chain seq x y z
N MET A 1 7.57 2.55 34.19
CA MET A 1 7.48 1.09 33.97
C MET A 1 8.48 0.75 32.90
N THR A 2 9.61 0.19 33.28
CA THR A 2 10.68 -0.26 32.35
C THR A 2 10.21 -1.58 31.74
N HIS A 3 9.80 -1.56 30.47
CA HIS A 3 9.61 -2.80 29.72
C HIS A 3 10.97 -3.49 29.60
N ALA A 4 11.07 -4.69 30.17
CA ALA A 4 12.20 -5.55 29.88
C ALA A 4 12.25 -5.81 28.37
N PRO A 5 13.43 -5.79 27.73
CA PRO A 5 13.54 -6.09 26.31
C PRO A 5 13.00 -7.50 26.06
N GLN A 6 11.94 -7.60 25.24
CA GLN A 6 11.48 -8.89 24.75
C GLN A 6 12.56 -9.45 23.83
N THR A 7 13.23 -10.49 24.26
CA THR A 7 14.17 -11.23 23.41
C THR A 7 13.34 -11.95 22.33
N CYS A 8 13.49 -11.52 21.07
CA CYS A 8 12.97 -12.26 19.93
C CYS A 8 13.98 -13.34 19.57
N GLN A 9 13.59 -14.61 19.65
CA GLN A 9 14.40 -15.71 19.13
C GLN A 9 14.06 -15.89 17.65
N LEU A 10 15.05 -15.71 16.79
CA LEU A 10 14.96 -16.07 15.37
C LEU A 10 15.43 -17.52 15.22
N GLY A 11 14.59 -18.36 14.66
CA GLY A 11 14.97 -19.72 14.27
C GLY A 11 15.78 -19.74 12.99
N THR A 12 16.30 -20.92 12.65
CA THR A 12 17.02 -21.09 11.38
C THR A 12 16.04 -21.13 10.21
N PRO A 13 16.27 -20.37 9.11
CA PRO A 13 15.47 -20.48 7.90
C PRO A 13 15.35 -21.91 7.41
N LEU A 14 14.21 -22.26 6.82
CA LEU A 14 13.86 -23.61 6.33
C LEU A 14 13.77 -24.70 7.43
N SER A 15 13.64 -24.28 8.69
CA SER A 15 13.39 -25.16 9.83
C SER A 15 12.02 -24.90 10.46
N PRO A 16 11.49 -25.80 11.29
CA PRO A 16 10.20 -25.59 11.97
C PRO A 16 10.18 -24.38 12.92
N SER A 17 11.34 -23.88 13.33
CA SER A 17 11.48 -22.73 14.23
C SER A 17 11.73 -21.40 13.48
N ALA A 18 11.75 -21.42 12.15
CA ALA A 18 12.00 -20.22 11.35
C ALA A 18 10.96 -19.11 11.61
N VAL A 19 11.42 -17.88 11.73
CA VAL A 19 10.54 -16.72 11.60
C VAL A 19 10.35 -16.44 10.12
N ARG A 20 9.10 -16.45 9.65
CA ARG A 20 8.73 -16.35 8.25
C ARG A 20 8.12 -15.00 7.93
N VAL A 21 8.70 -14.29 6.99
CA VAL A 21 8.20 -12.99 6.51
C VAL A 21 7.76 -13.11 5.06
N MET A 22 6.51 -12.73 4.79
CA MET A 22 5.95 -12.62 3.44
C MET A 22 6.00 -11.15 3.01
N LEU A 23 6.68 -10.88 1.91
CA LEU A 23 6.74 -9.56 1.28
C LEU A 23 5.78 -9.52 0.09
N LEU A 24 4.81 -8.58 0.14
CA LEU A 24 3.85 -8.33 -0.94
C LEU A 24 4.33 -7.18 -1.81
N GLY A 25 4.88 -7.51 -2.97
CA GLY A 25 5.65 -6.66 -3.85
C GLY A 25 7.13 -7.03 -3.80
N SER A 26 7.63 -7.59 -4.89
CA SER A 26 8.98 -8.16 -4.95
C SER A 26 9.80 -7.56 -6.10
N GLY A 27 9.58 -6.27 -6.38
CA GLY A 27 10.36 -5.47 -7.32
C GLY A 27 11.78 -5.21 -6.83
N GLU A 28 12.42 -4.18 -7.36
CA GLU A 28 13.82 -3.84 -7.04
C GLU A 28 14.00 -3.49 -5.56
N LEU A 29 13.11 -2.65 -5.00
CA LEU A 29 13.14 -2.32 -3.57
C LEU A 29 12.81 -3.55 -2.71
N GLY A 30 11.81 -4.33 -3.10
CA GLY A 30 11.44 -5.57 -2.42
C GLY A 30 12.59 -6.56 -2.35
N LYS A 31 13.43 -6.65 -3.39
CA LYS A 31 14.64 -7.46 -3.39
C LYS A 31 15.61 -7.06 -2.29
N GLU A 32 15.87 -5.77 -2.12
CA GLU A 32 16.77 -5.27 -1.07
C GLU A 32 16.22 -5.55 0.34
N VAL A 33 14.90 -5.42 0.53
CA VAL A 33 14.23 -5.77 1.79
C VAL A 33 14.41 -7.27 2.11
N LEU A 34 14.20 -8.14 1.12
CA LEU A 34 14.38 -9.58 1.29
C LEU A 34 15.83 -9.95 1.64
N ILE A 35 16.81 -9.35 0.97
CA ILE A 35 18.24 -9.55 1.30
C ILE A 35 18.54 -9.10 2.72
N ALA A 36 18.01 -7.95 3.15
CA ALA A 36 18.19 -7.46 4.51
C ALA A 36 17.58 -8.42 5.56
N LEU A 37 16.38 -8.94 5.31
CA LEU A 37 15.73 -9.91 6.17
C LEU A 37 16.54 -11.21 6.28
N GLN A 38 17.09 -11.70 5.17
CA GLN A 38 17.94 -12.90 5.17
C GLN A 38 19.22 -12.71 5.97
N ARG A 39 19.84 -11.52 5.92
CA ARG A 39 21.00 -11.19 6.76
C ARG A 39 20.69 -11.26 8.26
N LEU A 40 19.43 -11.05 8.64
CA LEU A 40 18.95 -11.21 10.01
C LEU A 40 18.56 -12.65 10.36
N GLY A 41 18.67 -13.61 9.44
CA GLY A 41 18.28 -15.00 9.67
C GLY A 41 16.78 -15.27 9.53
N VAL A 42 16.04 -14.42 8.80
CA VAL A 42 14.61 -14.57 8.56
C VAL A 42 14.35 -15.40 7.31
N GLU A 43 13.40 -16.32 7.36
CA GLU A 43 12.90 -17.03 6.18
C GLU A 43 11.96 -16.13 5.39
N THR A 44 12.22 -15.97 4.09
CA THR A 44 11.55 -14.99 3.24
C THR A 44 10.66 -15.65 2.19
N ILE A 45 9.45 -15.08 2.01
CA ILE A 45 8.49 -15.45 0.97
C ILE A 45 8.25 -14.22 0.11
N ALA A 46 8.74 -14.23 -1.12
CA ALA A 46 8.53 -13.15 -2.09
C ALA A 46 7.24 -13.38 -2.88
N VAL A 47 6.35 -12.39 -2.88
CA VAL A 47 5.09 -12.45 -3.63
C VAL A 47 5.04 -11.32 -4.64
N ASP A 48 4.70 -11.63 -5.89
CA ASP A 48 4.45 -10.64 -6.93
C ASP A 48 3.35 -11.11 -7.88
N ARG A 49 2.91 -10.23 -8.79
CA ARG A 49 1.89 -10.51 -9.81
C ARG A 49 2.45 -11.24 -11.05
N TYR A 50 3.77 -11.32 -11.19
CA TYR A 50 4.46 -11.94 -12.32
C TYR A 50 5.61 -12.80 -11.81
N ASP A 51 5.96 -13.80 -12.59
CA ASP A 51 7.05 -14.71 -12.28
C ASP A 51 8.41 -14.05 -12.50
N HIS A 52 9.39 -14.52 -11.77
CA HIS A 52 10.78 -14.04 -11.84
C HIS A 52 10.97 -12.56 -11.49
N ALA A 53 10.08 -12.00 -10.66
CA ALA A 53 10.29 -10.66 -10.09
C ALA A 53 11.66 -10.60 -9.38
N PRO A 54 12.33 -9.44 -9.35
CA PRO A 54 13.68 -9.29 -8.78
C PRO A 54 13.85 -9.92 -7.40
N GLY A 55 12.89 -9.73 -6.50
CA GLY A 55 12.92 -10.29 -5.15
C GLY A 55 12.72 -11.81 -5.11
N GLN A 56 11.96 -12.37 -6.05
CA GLN A 56 11.75 -13.82 -6.14
C GLN A 56 13.04 -14.58 -6.45
N GLN A 57 14.03 -13.92 -7.07
CA GLN A 57 15.32 -14.53 -7.41
C GLN A 57 16.24 -14.74 -6.20
N VAL A 58 15.96 -14.06 -5.09
CA VAL A 58 16.79 -14.13 -3.87
C VAL A 58 16.07 -14.71 -2.66
N ALA A 59 14.73 -14.76 -2.67
CA ALA A 59 13.94 -15.25 -1.54
C ALA A 59 14.06 -16.77 -1.36
N HIS A 60 13.80 -17.27 -0.15
CA HIS A 60 13.71 -18.70 0.12
C HIS A 60 12.52 -19.35 -0.60
N HIS A 61 11.42 -18.62 -0.70
CA HIS A 61 10.21 -19.05 -1.40
C HIS A 61 9.70 -17.93 -2.31
N SER A 62 9.14 -18.30 -3.47
CA SER A 62 8.50 -17.37 -4.39
C SER A 62 7.05 -17.79 -4.67
N ARG A 63 6.15 -16.81 -4.82
CA ARG A 63 4.75 -17.04 -5.16
C ARG A 63 4.28 -15.96 -6.12
N THR A 64 3.47 -16.37 -7.09
CA THR A 64 2.89 -15.47 -8.08
C THR A 64 1.39 -15.50 -7.96
N ILE A 65 0.77 -14.37 -7.61
CA ILE A 65 -0.67 -14.18 -7.48
C ILE A 65 -1.08 -12.75 -7.87
N ALA A 66 -2.34 -12.55 -8.16
CA ALA A 66 -2.94 -11.21 -8.20
C ALA A 66 -3.18 -10.73 -6.77
N MET A 67 -2.25 -9.95 -6.20
CA MET A 67 -2.32 -9.50 -4.79
C MET A 67 -3.50 -8.56 -4.49
N ASN A 68 -4.11 -7.96 -5.52
CA ASN A 68 -5.35 -7.19 -5.42
C ASN A 68 -6.62 -8.06 -5.47
N ASP A 69 -6.49 -9.36 -5.70
CA ASP A 69 -7.57 -10.33 -5.57
C ASP A 69 -7.66 -10.81 -4.11
N PRO A 70 -8.76 -10.50 -3.38
CA PRO A 70 -8.90 -10.85 -1.97
C PRO A 70 -8.82 -12.35 -1.69
N GLU A 71 -9.39 -13.18 -2.57
CA GLU A 71 -9.44 -14.63 -2.35
C GLU A 71 -8.06 -15.27 -2.54
N GLN A 72 -7.33 -14.86 -3.58
CA GLN A 72 -5.97 -15.35 -3.81
C GLN A 72 -5.03 -14.95 -2.68
N LEU A 73 -5.10 -13.69 -2.22
CA LEU A 73 -4.26 -13.20 -1.13
C LEU A 73 -4.56 -13.94 0.19
N ARG A 74 -5.85 -14.08 0.55
CA ARG A 74 -6.30 -14.83 1.72
C ARG A 74 -5.79 -16.26 1.70
N ALA A 75 -6.06 -16.97 0.60
CA ALA A 75 -5.67 -18.38 0.44
C ALA A 75 -4.15 -18.55 0.57
N LEU A 76 -3.37 -17.63 0.00
CA LEU A 76 -1.92 -17.63 0.10
C LEU A 76 -1.44 -17.47 1.55
N ILE A 77 -1.92 -16.47 2.27
CA ILE A 77 -1.51 -16.21 3.66
C ILE A 77 -1.85 -17.40 4.55
N LEU A 78 -3.06 -17.94 4.42
CA LEU A 78 -3.51 -19.10 5.21
C LEU A 78 -2.73 -20.37 4.91
N ARG A 79 -2.29 -20.55 3.66
CA ARG A 79 -1.46 -21.70 3.24
C ARG A 79 -0.03 -21.59 3.73
N GLU A 80 0.60 -20.43 3.51
CA GLU A 80 2.01 -20.22 3.84
C GLU A 80 2.25 -19.97 5.33
N LYS A 81 1.24 -19.47 6.06
CA LYS A 81 1.30 -19.17 7.49
C LYS A 81 2.53 -18.36 7.90
N PRO A 82 2.77 -17.19 7.28
CA PRO A 82 3.87 -16.33 7.71
C PRO A 82 3.62 -15.76 9.10
N ASP A 83 4.68 -15.49 9.85
CA ASP A 83 4.60 -14.74 11.12
C ASP A 83 4.32 -13.27 10.87
N LEU A 84 4.87 -12.72 9.79
CA LEU A 84 4.75 -11.33 9.41
C LEU A 84 4.41 -11.20 7.92
N VAL A 85 3.53 -10.24 7.59
CA VAL A 85 3.28 -9.79 6.22
C VAL A 85 3.71 -8.33 6.09
N VAL A 86 4.48 -8.03 5.06
CA VAL A 86 4.96 -6.68 4.75
C VAL A 86 4.42 -6.26 3.39
N PRO A 87 3.41 -5.35 3.34
CA PRO A 87 2.95 -4.75 2.10
C PRO A 87 3.96 -3.71 1.61
N GLU A 88 4.46 -3.85 0.38
CA GLU A 88 5.46 -2.95 -0.20
C GLU A 88 4.86 -2.11 -1.33
N ILE A 89 3.89 -2.64 -2.09
CA ILE A 89 3.23 -1.95 -3.19
C ILE A 89 1.79 -1.58 -2.87
N GLU A 90 1.17 -0.70 -3.69
CA GLU A 90 -0.19 -0.23 -3.49
C GLU A 90 -1.27 -1.20 -4.00
N ALA A 91 -0.94 -2.07 -4.97
CA ALA A 91 -1.91 -2.97 -5.60
C ALA A 91 -2.15 -4.24 -4.75
N ILE A 92 -2.68 -4.07 -3.54
CA ILE A 92 -2.92 -5.13 -2.56
C ILE A 92 -4.36 -5.03 -2.03
N ALA A 93 -5.00 -6.17 -1.83
CA ALA A 93 -6.30 -6.25 -1.15
C ALA A 93 -6.14 -6.01 0.37
N THR A 94 -5.92 -4.76 0.77
CA THR A 94 -5.62 -4.39 2.16
C THR A 94 -6.74 -4.73 3.14
N SER A 95 -7.98 -4.84 2.69
CA SER A 95 -9.11 -5.31 3.51
C SER A 95 -8.91 -6.73 4.05
N VAL A 96 -8.29 -7.61 3.27
CA VAL A 96 -7.93 -8.96 3.72
C VAL A 96 -6.86 -8.92 4.80
N LEU A 97 -5.87 -8.03 4.66
CA LEU A 97 -4.84 -7.85 5.68
C LEU A 97 -5.43 -7.36 7.00
N GLU A 98 -6.35 -6.36 6.94
CA GLU A 98 -7.05 -5.86 8.14
C GLU A 98 -7.86 -6.96 8.83
N GLU A 99 -8.56 -7.79 8.06
CA GLU A 99 -9.34 -8.89 8.60
C GLU A 99 -8.46 -9.94 9.28
N LEU A 100 -7.42 -10.42 8.59
CA LEU A 100 -6.53 -11.47 9.14
C LEU A 100 -5.69 -10.97 10.32
N GLU A 101 -5.28 -9.70 10.32
CA GLU A 101 -4.62 -9.06 11.46
C GLU A 101 -5.58 -8.92 12.65
N GLY A 102 -6.83 -8.48 12.41
CA GLY A 102 -7.87 -8.37 13.44
C GLY A 102 -8.27 -9.72 14.07
N GLN A 103 -8.17 -10.80 13.30
CA GLN A 103 -8.38 -12.18 13.78
C GLN A 103 -7.15 -12.77 14.49
N GLY A 104 -6.02 -12.05 14.52
CA GLY A 104 -4.76 -12.54 15.10
C GLY A 104 -4.09 -13.66 14.29
N VAL A 105 -4.47 -13.85 13.03
CA VAL A 105 -3.90 -14.87 12.14
C VAL A 105 -2.49 -14.52 11.70
N VAL A 106 -2.21 -13.24 11.48
CA VAL A 106 -0.91 -12.74 11.04
C VAL A 106 -0.68 -11.33 11.55
N ARG A 107 0.58 -10.93 11.74
CA ARG A 107 0.96 -9.52 11.97
C ARG A 107 1.30 -8.86 10.64
N VAL A 108 0.85 -7.62 10.46
CA VAL A 108 1.15 -6.81 9.27
C VAL A 108 2.04 -5.65 9.67
N ILE A 109 3.10 -5.37 8.93
CA ILE A 109 4.04 -4.28 9.21
C ILE A 109 4.29 -3.46 7.93
N PRO A 110 3.94 -2.16 7.93
CA PRO A 110 3.17 -1.43 8.97
C PRO A 110 1.79 -2.06 9.16
N THR A 111 1.05 -1.73 10.23
CA THR A 111 -0.28 -2.34 10.46
C THR A 111 -1.15 -2.27 9.21
N ALA A 112 -2.03 -3.23 9.01
CA ALA A 112 -2.90 -3.28 7.82
C ALA A 112 -3.71 -1.98 7.65
N ARG A 113 -4.19 -1.39 8.75
CA ARG A 113 -4.84 -0.08 8.75
C ARG A 113 -3.92 1.04 8.25
N ALA A 114 -2.67 1.07 8.70
CA ALA A 114 -1.72 2.09 8.25
C ALA A 114 -1.41 1.94 6.75
N ALA A 115 -1.19 0.71 6.28
CA ALA A 115 -0.99 0.41 4.86
C ALA A 115 -2.19 0.89 4.03
N ARG A 116 -3.42 0.54 4.44
CA ARG A 116 -4.64 0.97 3.75
C ARG A 116 -4.77 2.49 3.67
N LEU A 117 -4.58 3.19 4.80
CA LEU A 117 -4.72 4.65 4.86
C LEU A 117 -3.68 5.37 4.00
N THR A 118 -2.44 4.88 3.95
CA THR A 118 -1.40 5.50 3.12
C THR A 118 -1.59 5.25 1.63
N MET A 119 -2.30 4.20 1.25
CA MET A 119 -2.67 3.88 -0.13
C MET A 119 -3.92 4.63 -0.60
N ASP A 120 -4.74 5.11 0.31
CA ASP A 120 -5.98 5.85 0.07
C ASP A 120 -5.79 7.34 0.38
N ARG A 121 -5.73 8.17 -0.68
CA ARG A 121 -5.54 9.62 -0.52
C ARG A 121 -6.69 10.30 0.21
N GLU A 122 -7.91 9.82 0.05
CA GLU A 122 -9.05 10.34 0.78
C GLU A 122 -8.95 9.96 2.25
N GLY A 123 -8.74 8.68 2.55
CA GLY A 123 -8.65 8.18 3.92
C GLY A 123 -7.56 8.88 4.73
N ILE A 124 -6.34 8.99 4.18
CA ILE A 124 -5.24 9.66 4.90
C ILE A 124 -5.48 11.17 5.04
N ARG A 125 -6.09 11.82 4.05
CA ARG A 125 -6.38 13.26 4.10
C ARG A 125 -7.45 13.59 5.14
N ARG A 126 -8.55 12.81 5.16
CA ARG A 126 -9.59 12.97 6.18
C ARG A 126 -9.08 12.65 7.59
N LEU A 127 -8.28 11.60 7.74
CA LEU A 127 -7.63 11.30 9.01
C LEU A 127 -6.79 12.49 9.49
N ALA A 128 -5.92 13.03 8.64
CA ALA A 128 -5.05 14.14 9.01
C ALA A 128 -5.83 15.43 9.35
N ALA A 129 -6.71 15.86 8.44
CA ALA A 129 -7.39 17.15 8.56
C ALA A 129 -8.59 17.10 9.51
N GLU A 130 -9.46 16.10 9.37
CA GLU A 130 -10.76 16.08 10.04
C GLU A 130 -10.72 15.36 11.40
N THR A 131 -9.91 14.29 11.53
CA THR A 131 -9.82 13.52 12.77
C THR A 131 -8.73 14.05 13.70
N LEU A 132 -7.54 14.31 13.16
CA LEU A 132 -6.38 14.73 13.95
C LEU A 132 -6.18 16.25 14.00
N GLY A 133 -6.93 17.02 13.22
CA GLY A 133 -6.83 18.49 13.19
C GLY A 133 -5.46 19.01 12.72
N LEU A 134 -4.72 18.21 11.94
CA LEU A 134 -3.41 18.62 11.44
C LEU A 134 -3.56 19.64 10.30
N PRO A 135 -2.66 20.62 10.19
CA PRO A 135 -2.68 21.55 9.08
C PRO A 135 -2.44 20.82 7.75
N THR A 136 -3.36 21.03 6.82
CA THR A 136 -3.28 20.49 5.46
C THR A 136 -3.57 21.59 4.44
N SER A 137 -3.11 21.41 3.19
CA SER A 137 -3.58 22.26 2.10
C SER A 137 -5.10 22.11 1.93
N PRO A 138 -5.83 23.15 1.50
CA PRO A 138 -7.24 23.02 1.11
C PRO A 138 -7.43 21.88 0.10
N TYR A 139 -8.52 21.12 0.23
CA TYR A 139 -8.81 19.99 -0.64
C TYR A 139 -10.30 19.78 -0.82
N ARG A 140 -10.67 19.13 -1.92
CA ARG A 140 -12.01 18.59 -2.19
C ARG A 140 -11.87 17.26 -2.90
N PHE A 141 -12.79 16.33 -2.62
CA PHE A 141 -12.98 15.10 -3.36
C PHE A 141 -14.13 15.31 -4.33
N CYS A 142 -14.00 14.85 -5.56
CA CYS A 142 -14.94 15.10 -6.64
C CYS A 142 -15.16 13.81 -7.43
N ASP A 143 -16.42 13.47 -7.65
CA ASP A 143 -16.85 12.27 -8.39
C ASP A 143 -17.26 12.59 -9.83
N SER A 144 -17.23 13.85 -10.21
CA SER A 144 -17.56 14.32 -11.56
C SER A 144 -16.72 15.53 -11.97
N LEU A 145 -16.60 15.72 -13.30
CA LEU A 145 -15.95 16.93 -13.86
C LEU A 145 -16.64 18.22 -13.41
N ALA A 146 -17.96 18.19 -13.29
CA ALA A 146 -18.73 19.35 -12.85
C ALA A 146 -18.43 19.71 -11.38
N GLU A 147 -18.33 18.71 -10.51
CA GLU A 147 -17.91 18.90 -9.11
C GLU A 147 -16.48 19.41 -9.01
N LEU A 148 -15.55 18.87 -9.83
CA LEU A 148 -14.19 19.35 -9.87
C LEU A 148 -14.12 20.83 -10.26
N GLN A 149 -14.86 21.24 -11.29
CA GLN A 149 -14.91 22.63 -11.73
C GLN A 149 -15.46 23.52 -10.61
N ALA A 150 -16.59 23.16 -10.01
CA ALA A 150 -17.19 23.90 -8.90
C ALA A 150 -16.24 23.99 -7.69
N ALA A 151 -15.58 22.89 -7.33
CA ALA A 151 -14.63 22.86 -6.23
C ALA A 151 -13.44 23.80 -6.45
N ILE A 152 -12.94 23.90 -7.66
CA ILE A 152 -11.85 24.82 -8.01
C ILE A 152 -12.34 26.27 -7.94
N ASP A 153 -13.47 26.56 -8.56
CA ASP A 153 -13.97 27.93 -8.70
C ASP A 153 -14.43 28.53 -7.37
N GLU A 154 -15.05 27.70 -6.51
CA GLU A 154 -15.66 28.20 -5.26
C GLU A 154 -14.73 28.05 -4.02
N HIS A 155 -13.80 27.10 -4.03
CA HIS A 155 -13.09 26.73 -2.80
C HIS A 155 -11.55 26.71 -2.90
N ILE A 156 -11.01 26.17 -4.00
CA ILE A 156 -9.57 25.88 -4.09
C ILE A 156 -8.82 27.01 -4.80
N GLY A 157 -9.33 27.48 -5.94
CA GLY A 157 -8.69 28.47 -6.80
C GLY A 157 -7.56 27.89 -7.67
N TYR A 158 -6.98 28.80 -8.47
CA TYR A 158 -5.84 28.49 -9.34
C TYR A 158 -4.55 29.13 -8.79
N PRO A 159 -3.37 28.51 -8.91
CA PRO A 159 -3.16 27.16 -9.43
C PRO A 159 -3.49 26.06 -8.40
N CYS A 160 -3.94 24.93 -8.86
CA CYS A 160 -4.20 23.74 -8.02
C CYS A 160 -3.66 22.46 -8.65
N VAL A 161 -3.79 21.34 -7.92
CA VAL A 161 -3.35 20.02 -8.39
C VAL A 161 -4.50 19.03 -8.29
N VAL A 162 -4.81 18.38 -9.42
CA VAL A 162 -5.73 17.25 -9.49
C VAL A 162 -4.94 15.95 -9.37
N LYS A 163 -5.45 15.02 -8.58
CA LYS A 163 -4.85 13.71 -8.36
C LYS A 163 -5.93 12.63 -8.33
N PRO A 164 -5.73 11.46 -8.95
CA PRO A 164 -6.62 10.33 -8.69
C PRO A 164 -6.50 9.89 -7.22
N LEU A 165 -7.55 9.29 -6.68
CA LEU A 165 -7.57 8.82 -5.28
C LEU A 165 -6.50 7.76 -5.02
N MET A 166 -6.30 6.87 -5.98
CA MET A 166 -5.27 5.84 -5.92
C MET A 166 -4.41 5.87 -7.18
N SER A 167 -3.15 6.21 -7.02
CA SER A 167 -2.13 6.09 -8.08
C SER A 167 -0.74 6.14 -7.48
N SER A 168 0.23 5.51 -8.14
CA SER A 168 1.64 5.56 -7.77
C SER A 168 2.45 6.44 -8.71
N SER A 169 3.61 6.88 -8.26
CA SER A 169 4.59 7.60 -9.10
C SER A 169 4.05 8.82 -9.86
N GLY A 170 3.03 9.49 -9.31
CA GLY A 170 2.46 10.70 -9.92
C GLY A 170 1.60 10.48 -11.18
N LYS A 171 1.29 9.23 -11.53
CA LYS A 171 0.39 8.93 -12.65
C LYS A 171 -0.97 9.56 -12.43
N GLY A 172 -1.55 10.17 -13.48
CA GLY A 172 -2.84 10.86 -13.40
C GLY A 172 -2.82 12.19 -12.64
N GLN A 173 -1.67 12.66 -12.14
CA GLN A 173 -1.56 13.92 -11.45
C GLN A 173 -1.30 15.07 -12.43
N SER A 174 -2.05 16.15 -12.31
CA SER A 174 -1.91 17.36 -13.14
C SER A 174 -1.93 18.62 -12.30
N LYS A 175 -1.05 19.56 -12.63
CA LYS A 175 -1.18 20.95 -12.18
C LYS A 175 -2.13 21.67 -13.13
N ILE A 176 -3.13 22.34 -12.56
CA ILE A 176 -4.10 23.17 -13.28
C ILE A 176 -3.76 24.63 -12.98
N SER A 177 -3.52 25.40 -14.00
CA SER A 177 -3.21 26.83 -13.90
C SER A 177 -4.35 27.72 -14.38
N THR A 178 -5.22 27.19 -15.25
CA THR A 178 -6.34 27.91 -15.86
C THR A 178 -7.56 27.02 -15.99
N PRO A 179 -8.78 27.57 -16.16
CA PRO A 179 -9.98 26.78 -16.41
C PRO A 179 -9.90 25.86 -17.64
N ALA A 180 -9.12 26.23 -18.65
CA ALA A 180 -8.95 25.44 -19.86
C ALA A 180 -8.21 24.10 -19.62
N ASP A 181 -7.50 23.97 -18.50
CA ASP A 181 -6.73 22.77 -18.15
C ASP A 181 -7.61 21.69 -17.50
N VAL A 182 -8.77 22.05 -16.94
CA VAL A 182 -9.56 21.22 -16.02
C VAL A 182 -10.03 19.92 -16.66
N SER A 183 -10.65 19.98 -17.84
CA SER A 183 -11.17 18.80 -18.53
C SER A 183 -10.06 17.80 -18.86
N LYS A 184 -8.95 18.28 -19.40
CA LYS A 184 -7.78 17.42 -19.73
C LYS A 184 -7.18 16.76 -18.49
N ALA A 185 -7.12 17.50 -17.38
CA ALA A 185 -6.60 16.97 -16.12
C ALA A 185 -7.53 15.91 -15.51
N TRP A 186 -8.85 16.12 -15.63
CA TRP A 186 -9.86 15.13 -15.24
C TRP A 186 -9.70 13.84 -16.04
N ASP A 187 -9.67 13.93 -17.36
CA ASP A 187 -9.54 12.77 -18.25
C ASP A 187 -8.26 11.98 -17.97
N TYR A 188 -7.16 12.70 -17.72
CA TYR A 188 -5.90 12.05 -17.36
C TYR A 188 -5.93 11.36 -15.99
N ALA A 189 -6.58 11.98 -15.01
CA ALA A 189 -6.76 11.37 -13.69
C ALA A 189 -7.63 10.12 -13.76
N MET A 190 -8.75 10.17 -14.54
CA MET A 190 -9.65 9.03 -14.77
C MET A 190 -8.96 7.86 -15.47
N ALA A 191 -8.11 8.14 -16.46
CA ALA A 191 -7.39 7.11 -17.20
C ALA A 191 -6.26 6.42 -16.37
N ALA A 192 -5.74 7.09 -15.35
CA ALA A 192 -4.58 6.62 -14.61
C ALA A 192 -4.90 5.93 -13.27
N GLY A 193 -6.10 6.10 -12.75
CA GLY A 193 -6.49 5.55 -11.47
C GLY A 193 -7.99 5.42 -11.31
N ARG A 194 -8.39 4.66 -10.28
CA ARG A 194 -9.78 4.59 -9.88
C ARG A 194 -10.16 5.93 -9.27
N VAL A 195 -11.14 6.56 -9.87
CA VAL A 195 -11.98 7.53 -9.19
C VAL A 195 -13.12 6.70 -8.60
N SER A 196 -13.23 6.66 -7.31
CA SER A 196 -14.35 5.99 -6.63
C SER A 196 -15.43 6.98 -6.40
#